data_1ad20e12532e54eae0472ce73a550b73
#
_entry.id   1ad20e12532e54eae0472ce73a550b73
#
_cell.length_a   1.000
_cell.length_b   1.000
_cell.length_c   1.000
_cell.angle_alpha   90.00
_cell.angle_beta   90.00
_cell.angle_gamma   90.00
#
_symmetry.space_group_name_H-M   'P 1'
#
loop_
_entity.id
_entity.type
_entity.pdbx_description
1 polymer ?
#
loop_
_entity_poly.entity_id
_entity_poly.type
_entity_poly.pdbx_seq_one_letter_code
_entity_poly.pdbx_strand_id
1 'polypeptide(L)'
;PFGGSCMMLGEEEDIADDSSFSRKSVYARMAIIFAGPFFNFILAFIFSVILTAVMGYQSPQITVVADNTPAQKSGLQVGDVVKEINGKTMTIDGDISLYTAYYGFPKGEDVTMVVERDGQEKTIVMKPELMKDANGNEDYRIGINHGKWEKVGVLGNLKYSTYEMKYWIETVVKSLQGLVTKRFKASDVSGPVGIVSTMGKNIEASGDKDNGGGPGMMVMGMIYWCIMLS
;
A
#
# COMPACT_ATOMS: atom_id res chain seq x y z
N PRO A 1 -28.43 -7.26 2.15
CA PRO A 1 -27.45 -6.46 2.86
C PRO A 1 -26.20 -7.30 3.08
N PHE A 2 -25.08 -6.83 2.56
CA PHE A 2 -23.78 -7.44 2.82
C PHE A 2 -23.24 -6.81 4.10
N GLY A 3 -23.31 -7.53 5.20
CA GLY A 3 -22.83 -7.13 6.51
C GLY A 3 -23.63 -7.82 7.62
N GLY A 4 -22.94 -8.33 8.63
CA GLY A 4 -23.55 -8.83 9.84
C GLY A 4 -23.59 -7.72 10.87
N SER A 5 -24.76 -7.38 11.42
CA SER A 5 -24.87 -6.57 12.62
C SER A 5 -25.24 -7.50 13.79
N CYS A 6 -24.54 -7.35 14.89
CA CYS A 6 -24.86 -8.03 16.13
C CYS A 6 -25.34 -6.98 17.13
N MET A 7 -26.59 -7.06 17.54
CA MET A 7 -27.12 -6.22 18.62
C MET A 7 -26.85 -6.91 19.96
N MET A 8 -26.25 -6.19 20.87
CA MET A 8 -25.99 -6.68 22.22
C MET A 8 -27.17 -6.38 23.11
N LEU A 9 -27.45 -7.30 24.06
CA LEU A 9 -28.53 -7.12 25.03
C LEU A 9 -28.30 -5.84 25.85
N GLY A 10 -29.25 -4.90 25.78
CA GLY A 10 -29.17 -3.63 26.48
C GLY A 10 -28.28 -2.57 25.81
N GLU A 11 -28.13 -2.64 24.49
CA GLU A 11 -27.43 -1.62 23.68
C GLU A 11 -28.34 -0.41 23.42
N GLU A 12 -29.61 -0.64 23.07
CA GLU A 12 -30.59 0.42 22.75
C GLU A 12 -31.59 0.65 23.87
N GLU A 13 -31.85 -0.35 24.71
CA GLU A 13 -32.79 -0.26 25.82
C GLU A 13 -32.12 -0.57 27.17
N ASP A 14 -32.48 0.18 28.24
CA ASP A 14 -31.95 -0.07 29.58
C ASP A 14 -32.66 -1.29 30.22
N ILE A 15 -32.12 -2.47 29.91
CA ILE A 15 -32.63 -3.74 30.43
C ILE A 15 -32.01 -3.98 31.79
N ALA A 16 -32.87 -4.24 32.81
CA ALA A 16 -32.49 -4.45 34.21
C ALA A 16 -31.82 -5.83 34.45
N ASP A 17 -30.97 -6.28 33.56
CA ASP A 17 -30.21 -7.52 33.68
C ASP A 17 -28.71 -7.20 33.84
N ASP A 18 -28.03 -7.87 34.77
CA ASP A 18 -26.61 -7.70 35.06
C ASP A 18 -25.72 -8.15 33.86
N SER A 19 -26.27 -8.93 32.92
CA SER A 19 -25.61 -9.28 31.64
C SER A 19 -25.71 -8.20 30.58
N SER A 20 -26.56 -7.18 30.79
CA SER A 20 -26.76 -6.06 29.85
C SER A 20 -25.47 -5.28 29.59
N PHE A 21 -25.22 -4.90 28.30
CA PHE A 21 -24.07 -4.11 27.90
C PHE A 21 -23.98 -2.77 28.64
N SER A 22 -25.11 -2.11 28.84
CA SER A 22 -25.19 -0.81 29.54
C SER A 22 -24.72 -0.88 31.00
N ARG A 23 -24.85 -2.05 31.66
CA ARG A 23 -24.43 -2.26 33.05
C ARG A 23 -22.99 -2.76 33.22
N LYS A 24 -22.31 -3.15 32.13
CA LYS A 24 -20.89 -3.52 32.20
C LYS A 24 -20.00 -2.31 32.47
N SER A 25 -18.86 -2.56 33.10
CA SER A 25 -17.88 -1.51 33.33
C SER A 25 -17.45 -0.84 32.01
N VAL A 26 -17.06 0.42 32.07
CA VAL A 26 -16.59 1.18 30.88
C VAL A 26 -15.48 0.44 30.17
N TYR A 27 -14.55 -0.18 30.91
CA TYR A 27 -13.45 -0.96 30.33
C TYR A 27 -13.95 -2.19 29.56
N ALA A 28 -14.96 -2.90 30.09
CA ALA A 28 -15.55 -4.05 29.41
C ALA A 28 -16.24 -3.63 28.11
N ARG A 29 -16.99 -2.52 28.12
CA ARG A 29 -17.64 -1.97 26.93
C ARG A 29 -16.61 -1.54 25.89
N MET A 30 -15.55 -0.84 26.31
CA MET A 30 -14.45 -0.47 25.42
C MET A 30 -13.76 -1.69 24.80
N ALA A 31 -13.50 -2.72 25.61
CA ALA A 31 -12.88 -3.96 25.14
C ALA A 31 -13.75 -4.66 24.08
N ILE A 32 -15.07 -4.72 24.28
CA ILE A 32 -16.00 -5.32 23.31
C ILE A 32 -16.01 -4.54 22.00
N ILE A 33 -16.11 -3.21 22.06
CA ILE A 33 -16.10 -2.35 20.86
C ILE A 33 -14.77 -2.45 20.12
N PHE A 34 -13.65 -2.51 20.85
CA PHE A 34 -12.32 -2.59 20.27
C PHE A 34 -11.99 -3.99 19.71
N ALA A 35 -12.64 -5.04 20.24
CA ALA A 35 -12.38 -6.41 19.83
C ALA A 35 -12.61 -6.61 18.30
N GLY A 36 -13.67 -6.04 17.73
CA GLY A 36 -13.95 -6.14 16.30
C GLY A 36 -12.78 -5.65 15.43
N PRO A 37 -12.40 -4.37 15.50
CA PRO A 37 -11.24 -3.86 14.78
C PRO A 37 -9.94 -4.64 15.09
N PHE A 38 -9.72 -5.02 16.33
CA PHE A 38 -8.52 -5.76 16.73
C PHE A 38 -8.40 -7.12 16.04
N PHE A 39 -9.50 -7.89 15.98
CA PHE A 39 -9.51 -9.17 15.27
C PHE A 39 -9.34 -8.99 13.75
N ASN A 40 -9.86 -7.92 13.16
CA ASN A 40 -9.60 -7.62 11.76
C ASN A 40 -8.11 -7.38 11.50
N PHE A 41 -7.41 -6.67 12.38
CA PHE A 41 -5.95 -6.50 12.27
C PHE A 41 -5.20 -7.83 12.37
N ILE A 42 -5.60 -8.72 13.28
CA ILE A 42 -4.99 -10.05 13.39
C ILE A 42 -5.21 -10.84 12.09
N LEU A 43 -6.43 -10.83 11.58
CA LEU A 43 -6.77 -11.53 10.35
C LEU A 43 -6.00 -10.98 9.15
N ALA A 44 -5.93 -9.67 9.00
CA ALA A 44 -5.16 -9.00 7.96
C ALA A 44 -3.67 -9.37 8.04
N PHE A 45 -3.10 -9.44 9.24
CA PHE A 45 -1.72 -9.87 9.44
C PHE A 45 -1.49 -11.32 9.03
N ILE A 46 -2.39 -12.24 9.41
CA ILE A 46 -2.31 -13.65 9.01
C ILE A 46 -2.35 -13.77 7.47
N PHE A 47 -3.26 -13.06 6.82
CA PHE A 47 -3.34 -13.05 5.36
C PHE A 47 -2.10 -12.44 4.72
N SER A 48 -1.55 -11.36 5.27
CA SER A 48 -0.30 -10.77 4.80
C SER A 48 0.86 -11.77 4.88
N VAL A 49 0.97 -12.53 5.98
CA VAL A 49 1.98 -13.59 6.13
C VAL A 49 1.79 -14.68 5.07
N ILE A 50 0.57 -15.11 4.80
CA ILE A 50 0.27 -16.12 3.78
C ILE A 50 0.64 -15.59 2.38
N LEU A 51 0.24 -14.38 2.04
CA LEU A 51 0.54 -13.77 0.75
C LEU A 51 2.05 -13.60 0.54
N THR A 52 2.76 -13.06 1.51
CA THR A 52 4.22 -12.90 1.44
C THR A 52 4.92 -14.26 1.34
N ALA A 53 4.39 -15.32 1.98
CA ALA A 53 4.94 -16.68 1.85
C ALA A 53 4.77 -17.25 0.43
N VAL A 54 3.64 -16.97 -0.21
CA VAL A 54 3.30 -17.51 -1.53
C VAL A 54 3.93 -16.68 -2.65
N MET A 55 3.74 -15.37 -2.62
CA MET A 55 4.18 -14.45 -3.68
C MET A 55 5.59 -13.90 -3.46
N GLY A 56 6.04 -13.81 -2.22
CA GLY A 56 7.19 -13.01 -1.81
C GLY A 56 6.76 -11.59 -1.42
N TYR A 57 7.72 -10.73 -1.17
CA TYR A 57 7.51 -9.29 -1.00
C TYR A 57 8.01 -8.53 -2.21
N GLN A 58 7.52 -7.33 -2.41
CA GLN A 58 7.97 -6.48 -3.50
C GLN A 58 9.08 -5.55 -2.98
N SER A 59 10.32 -5.83 -3.42
CA SER A 59 11.49 -5.03 -3.02
C SER A 59 11.50 -3.69 -3.77
N PRO A 60 12.03 -2.61 -3.16
CA PRO A 60 12.11 -1.29 -3.78
C PRO A 60 13.26 -1.21 -4.80
N GLN A 61 13.39 -2.25 -5.66
CA GLN A 61 14.42 -2.34 -6.67
C GLN A 61 13.98 -1.65 -7.97
N ILE A 62 14.87 -0.88 -8.57
CA ILE A 62 14.67 -0.27 -9.88
C ILE A 62 14.68 -1.37 -10.94
N THR A 63 13.58 -1.48 -11.66
CA THR A 63 13.38 -2.49 -12.72
C THR A 63 13.54 -1.91 -14.12
N VAL A 64 13.22 -0.63 -14.29
CA VAL A 64 13.41 0.09 -15.57
C VAL A 64 13.90 1.50 -15.28
N VAL A 65 14.87 1.94 -16.07
CA VAL A 65 15.29 3.34 -16.18
C VAL A 65 15.01 3.77 -17.62
N ALA A 66 14.08 4.71 -17.78
CA ALA A 66 13.68 5.15 -19.12
C ALA A 66 14.74 6.05 -19.75
N ASP A 67 14.86 5.95 -21.07
CA ASP A 67 15.86 6.72 -21.83
C ASP A 67 15.57 8.23 -21.82
N ASN A 68 16.64 9.01 -21.82
CA ASN A 68 16.61 10.48 -21.81
C ASN A 68 15.92 11.10 -20.58
N THR A 69 15.74 10.36 -19.50
CA THR A 69 15.11 10.83 -18.26
C THR A 69 16.13 11.34 -17.23
N PRO A 70 15.67 12.09 -16.21
CA PRO A 70 16.52 12.51 -15.09
C PRO A 70 17.23 11.35 -14.41
N ALA A 71 16.56 10.22 -14.22
CA ALA A 71 17.13 9.02 -13.61
C ALA A 71 18.35 8.50 -14.40
N GLN A 72 18.23 8.38 -15.74
CA GLN A 72 19.34 7.94 -16.59
C GLN A 72 20.49 8.95 -16.58
N LYS A 73 20.18 10.24 -16.73
CA LYS A 73 21.18 11.33 -16.75
C LYS A 73 21.96 11.41 -15.43
N SER A 74 21.35 11.06 -14.31
CA SER A 74 21.99 11.06 -12.98
C SER A 74 22.75 9.78 -12.65
N GLY A 75 22.73 8.79 -13.54
CA GLY A 75 23.46 7.52 -13.38
C GLY A 75 22.75 6.49 -12.51
N LEU A 76 21.43 6.61 -12.31
CA LEU A 76 20.61 5.54 -11.72
C LEU A 76 20.59 4.33 -12.68
N GLN A 77 20.63 3.11 -12.14
CA GLN A 77 20.74 1.89 -12.94
C GLN A 77 19.65 0.88 -12.54
N VAL A 78 19.29 0.04 -13.49
CA VAL A 78 18.47 -1.13 -13.23
C VAL A 78 19.23 -2.04 -12.26
N GLY A 79 18.53 -2.52 -11.24
CA GLY A 79 19.12 -3.33 -10.17
C GLY A 79 19.40 -2.55 -8.89
N ASP A 80 19.47 -1.22 -8.92
CA ASP A 80 19.60 -0.41 -7.72
C ASP A 80 18.44 -0.64 -6.77
N VAL A 81 18.72 -0.82 -5.48
CA VAL A 81 17.70 -0.94 -4.43
C VAL A 81 17.57 0.39 -3.72
N VAL A 82 16.42 1.01 -3.81
CA VAL A 82 16.17 2.31 -3.19
C VAL A 82 16.08 2.15 -1.67
N LYS A 83 16.91 2.90 -0.94
CA LYS A 83 16.92 2.92 0.54
C LYS A 83 16.23 4.16 1.09
N GLU A 84 16.44 5.30 0.44
CA GLU A 84 15.85 6.57 0.89
C GLU A 84 15.51 7.47 -0.30
N ILE A 85 14.44 8.25 -0.15
CA ILE A 85 14.09 9.37 -1.04
C ILE A 85 13.87 10.61 -0.17
N ASN A 86 14.69 11.64 -0.37
CA ASN A 86 14.66 12.88 0.41
C ASN A 86 14.64 12.64 1.94
N GLY A 87 15.49 11.72 2.42
CA GLY A 87 15.61 11.36 3.83
C GLY A 87 14.47 10.49 4.38
N LYS A 88 13.55 9.99 3.53
CA LYS A 88 12.52 9.02 3.93
C LYS A 88 12.94 7.62 3.52
N THR A 89 12.95 6.71 4.48
CA THR A 89 13.34 5.31 4.27
C THR A 89 12.32 4.57 3.42
N MET A 90 12.80 3.79 2.45
CA MET A 90 12.04 2.92 1.58
C MET A 90 12.39 1.47 1.92
N THR A 91 11.45 0.73 2.46
CA THR A 91 11.67 -0.67 2.90
C THR A 91 11.07 -1.67 1.95
N ILE A 92 9.92 -1.34 1.39
CA ILE A 92 9.18 -2.11 0.41
C ILE A 92 8.82 -1.20 -0.77
N ASP A 93 8.44 -1.78 -1.88
CA ASP A 93 8.05 -1.05 -3.09
C ASP A 93 6.88 -0.08 -2.85
N GLY A 94 5.94 -0.49 -2.01
CA GLY A 94 4.81 0.33 -1.60
C GLY A 94 5.21 1.69 -1.02
N ASP A 95 6.35 1.76 -0.31
CA ASP A 95 6.83 3.03 0.29
C ASP A 95 7.16 4.06 -0.80
N ILE A 96 7.76 3.62 -1.93
CA ILE A 96 8.05 4.50 -3.09
C ILE A 96 6.74 4.98 -3.73
N SER A 97 5.79 4.06 -3.91
CA SER A 97 4.48 4.35 -4.46
C SER A 97 3.71 5.35 -3.60
N LEU A 98 3.71 5.15 -2.27
CA LEU A 98 3.09 6.05 -1.31
C LEU A 98 3.78 7.41 -1.28
N TYR A 99 5.13 7.42 -1.32
CA TYR A 99 5.90 8.66 -1.38
C TYR A 99 5.50 9.49 -2.61
N THR A 100 5.50 8.86 -3.77
CA THR A 100 5.18 9.51 -5.05
C THR A 100 3.73 10.01 -5.06
N ALA A 101 2.78 9.20 -4.60
CA ALA A 101 1.37 9.58 -4.57
C ALA A 101 1.06 10.72 -3.59
N TYR A 102 1.72 10.73 -2.41
CA TYR A 102 1.42 11.72 -1.38
C TYR A 102 2.27 12.99 -1.47
N TYR A 103 3.57 12.85 -1.72
CA TYR A 103 4.49 14.00 -1.80
C TYR A 103 4.70 14.48 -3.23
N GLY A 104 4.68 13.56 -4.21
CA GLY A 104 5.08 13.84 -5.58
C GLY A 104 6.57 14.19 -5.70
N PHE A 105 6.96 14.58 -6.88
CA PHE A 105 8.29 15.16 -7.10
C PHE A 105 8.15 16.67 -7.30
N PRO A 106 8.84 17.49 -6.49
CA PRO A 106 8.68 18.94 -6.54
C PRO A 106 9.22 19.54 -7.84
N LYS A 107 8.51 20.56 -8.34
CA LYS A 107 8.94 21.31 -9.52
C LYS A 107 10.19 22.10 -9.22
N GLY A 108 11.26 21.78 -9.96
CA GLY A 108 12.48 22.59 -9.94
C GLY A 108 13.39 22.38 -8.71
N GLU A 109 13.01 21.51 -7.79
CA GLU A 109 13.84 21.11 -6.65
C GLU A 109 14.55 19.79 -6.92
N ASP A 110 15.72 19.60 -6.34
CA ASP A 110 16.46 18.36 -6.47
C ASP A 110 15.86 17.26 -5.60
N VAL A 111 15.82 16.06 -6.12
CA VAL A 111 15.45 14.83 -5.40
C VAL A 111 16.72 14.07 -5.09
N THR A 112 16.96 13.84 -3.80
CA THR A 112 18.09 13.02 -3.33
C THR A 112 17.59 11.60 -3.10
N MET A 113 18.21 10.65 -3.76
CA MET A 113 17.91 9.23 -3.61
C MET A 113 19.15 8.48 -3.14
N VAL A 114 19.03 7.72 -2.05
CA VAL A 114 20.06 6.79 -1.61
C VAL A 114 19.70 5.41 -2.11
N VAL A 115 20.61 4.81 -2.86
CA VAL A 115 20.42 3.45 -3.41
C VAL A 115 21.56 2.54 -2.97
N GLU A 116 21.28 1.27 -2.84
CA GLU A 116 22.28 0.23 -2.68
C GLU A 116 22.57 -0.42 -4.04
N ARG A 117 23.82 -0.39 -4.44
CA ARG A 117 24.35 -1.02 -5.67
C ARG A 117 25.57 -1.85 -5.31
N ASP A 118 25.55 -3.13 -5.61
CA ASP A 118 26.65 -4.08 -5.32
C ASP A 118 27.09 -4.05 -3.84
N GLY A 119 26.14 -3.92 -2.91
CA GLY A 119 26.37 -3.86 -1.47
C GLY A 119 26.94 -2.52 -0.97
N GLN A 120 26.99 -1.50 -1.81
CA GLN A 120 27.45 -0.15 -1.44
C GLN A 120 26.34 0.88 -1.60
N GLU A 121 26.21 1.75 -0.62
CA GLU A 121 25.28 2.88 -0.71
C GLU A 121 25.85 3.98 -1.61
N LYS A 122 25.00 4.48 -2.50
CA LYS A 122 25.29 5.59 -3.41
C LYS A 122 24.19 6.63 -3.30
N THR A 123 24.58 7.88 -3.11
CA THR A 123 23.67 9.00 -3.14
C THR A 123 23.60 9.57 -4.55
N ILE A 124 22.42 9.62 -5.12
CA ILE A 124 22.14 10.14 -6.46
C ILE A 124 21.21 11.33 -6.30
N VAL A 125 21.61 12.46 -6.90
CA VAL A 125 20.79 13.69 -6.92
C VAL A 125 20.33 13.93 -8.34
N MET A 126 19.02 14.17 -8.48
CA MET A 126 18.41 14.37 -9.80
C MET A 126 17.28 15.40 -9.71
N LYS A 127 17.05 16.09 -10.84
CA LYS A 127 15.98 17.08 -10.96
C LYS A 127 14.83 16.50 -11.76
N PRO A 128 13.63 16.36 -11.16
CA PRO A 128 12.47 15.84 -11.89
C PRO A 128 12.13 16.71 -13.09
N GLU A 129 11.71 16.08 -14.17
CA GLU A 129 11.25 16.75 -15.39
C GLU A 129 9.75 16.50 -15.58
N LEU A 130 9.06 17.45 -16.26
CA LEU A 130 7.66 17.29 -16.59
C LEU A 130 7.52 16.20 -17.68
N MET A 131 6.81 15.14 -17.37
CA MET A 131 6.61 13.99 -18.24
C MET A 131 5.13 13.65 -18.34
N LYS A 132 4.71 13.11 -19.49
CA LYS A 132 3.36 12.59 -19.70
C LYS A 132 3.27 11.14 -19.27
N ASP A 133 2.20 10.80 -18.56
CA ASP A 133 1.86 9.41 -18.30
C ASP A 133 1.16 8.75 -19.49
N ALA A 134 0.87 7.44 -19.38
CA ALA A 134 0.16 6.69 -20.41
C ALA A 134 -1.27 7.24 -20.70
N ASN A 135 -1.84 8.01 -19.78
CA ASN A 135 -3.16 8.64 -19.92
C ASN A 135 -3.07 10.08 -20.43
N GLY A 136 -1.86 10.59 -20.68
CA GLY A 136 -1.62 11.94 -21.17
C GLY A 136 -1.57 13.01 -20.06
N ASN A 137 -1.66 12.65 -18.77
CA ASN A 137 -1.51 13.60 -17.68
C ASN A 137 -0.04 14.00 -17.53
N GLU A 138 0.19 15.30 -17.33
CA GLU A 138 1.54 15.83 -17.11
C GLU A 138 1.84 15.88 -15.61
N ASP A 139 2.97 15.28 -15.23
CA ASP A 139 3.45 15.30 -13.83
C ASP A 139 4.99 15.31 -13.81
N TYR A 140 5.55 15.81 -12.70
CA TYR A 140 6.98 15.78 -12.48
C TYR A 140 7.43 14.38 -12.10
N ARG A 141 8.31 13.81 -12.92
CA ARG A 141 8.77 12.42 -12.76
C ARG A 141 10.28 12.33 -12.99
N ILE A 142 10.85 11.24 -12.53
CA ILE A 142 12.27 10.94 -12.69
C ILE A 142 12.54 9.86 -13.76
N GLY A 143 11.50 9.14 -14.20
CA GLY A 143 11.57 8.19 -15.30
C GLY A 143 12.08 6.79 -14.91
N ILE A 144 11.52 6.22 -13.84
CA ILE A 144 11.82 4.86 -13.37
C ILE A 144 10.56 4.02 -13.27
N ASN A 145 10.74 2.69 -13.41
CA ASN A 145 9.83 1.70 -12.82
C ASN A 145 10.58 0.95 -11.72
N HIS A 146 9.86 0.54 -10.73
CA HIS A 146 10.38 -0.14 -9.54
C HIS A 146 9.51 -1.31 -9.15
N GLY A 147 9.95 -2.10 -8.19
CA GLY A 147 9.21 -3.23 -7.68
C GLY A 147 9.62 -4.56 -8.32
N LYS A 148 10.38 -5.35 -7.56
CA LYS A 148 10.76 -6.71 -7.93
C LYS A 148 10.27 -7.68 -6.87
N TRP A 149 9.58 -8.73 -7.29
CA TRP A 149 9.14 -9.79 -6.39
C TRP A 149 10.32 -10.65 -5.94
N GLU A 150 10.50 -10.75 -4.64
CA GLU A 150 11.56 -11.54 -4.02
C GLU A 150 10.99 -12.47 -2.95
N LYS A 151 11.39 -13.74 -3.01
CA LYS A 151 11.03 -14.70 -1.98
C LYS A 151 12.02 -14.64 -0.83
N VAL A 152 11.50 -14.74 0.38
CA VAL A 152 12.27 -14.68 1.62
C VAL A 152 11.99 -15.90 2.48
N GLY A 153 12.92 -16.24 3.38
CA GLY A 153 12.69 -17.29 4.37
C GLY A 153 11.67 -16.90 5.43
N VAL A 154 11.34 -17.81 6.33
CA VAL A 154 10.27 -17.66 7.34
C VAL A 154 10.42 -16.37 8.18
N LEU A 155 11.62 -16.06 8.65
CA LEU A 155 11.87 -14.84 9.43
C LEU A 155 11.72 -13.57 8.57
N GLY A 156 12.18 -13.62 7.31
CA GLY A 156 11.98 -12.55 6.34
C GLY A 156 10.51 -12.34 6.06
N ASN A 157 9.75 -13.42 5.91
CA ASN A 157 8.31 -13.37 5.69
C ASN A 157 7.58 -12.59 6.81
N LEU A 158 7.82 -12.92 8.07
CA LEU A 158 7.25 -12.20 9.21
C LEU A 158 7.66 -10.72 9.21
N LYS A 159 8.93 -10.45 8.92
CA LYS A 159 9.46 -9.07 8.86
C LYS A 159 8.74 -8.26 7.77
N TYR A 160 8.69 -8.76 6.55
CA TYR A 160 8.09 -8.00 5.44
C TYR A 160 6.57 -7.91 5.53
N SER A 161 5.88 -8.93 6.07
CA SER A 161 4.45 -8.83 6.38
C SER A 161 4.14 -7.72 7.38
N THR A 162 5.04 -7.47 8.36
CA THR A 162 4.90 -6.34 9.28
C THR A 162 5.09 -5.00 8.55
N TYR A 163 6.01 -4.91 7.60
CA TYR A 163 6.18 -3.70 6.79
C TYR A 163 5.01 -3.45 5.85
N GLU A 164 4.46 -4.50 5.24
CA GLU A 164 3.23 -4.39 4.44
C GLU A 164 2.06 -3.85 5.28
N MET A 165 1.86 -4.38 6.49
CA MET A 165 0.82 -3.89 7.37
C MET A 165 1.03 -2.42 7.78
N LYS A 166 2.28 -2.04 8.10
CA LYS A 166 2.63 -0.64 8.38
C LYS A 166 2.33 0.26 7.17
N TYR A 167 2.71 -0.15 5.98
CA TYR A 167 2.43 0.56 4.73
C TYR A 167 0.93 0.82 4.53
N TRP A 168 0.09 -0.18 4.77
CA TRP A 168 -1.37 -0.02 4.64
C TRP A 168 -1.94 0.95 5.66
N ILE A 169 -1.49 0.88 6.91
CA ILE A 169 -1.89 1.84 7.95
C ILE A 169 -1.46 3.26 7.55
N GLU A 170 -0.21 3.44 7.12
CA GLU A 170 0.29 4.73 6.67
C GLU A 170 -0.47 5.26 5.44
N THR A 171 -0.82 4.39 4.50
CA THR A 171 -1.62 4.75 3.32
C THR A 171 -2.98 5.30 3.71
N VAL A 172 -3.68 4.64 4.63
CA VAL A 172 -4.98 5.12 5.15
C VAL A 172 -4.82 6.46 5.85
N VAL A 173 -3.86 6.58 6.77
CA VAL A 173 -3.62 7.82 7.52
C VAL A 173 -3.28 8.98 6.57
N LYS A 174 -2.39 8.76 5.60
CA LYS A 174 -2.00 9.79 4.63
C LYS A 174 -3.14 10.15 3.68
N SER A 175 -3.96 9.19 3.30
CA SER A 175 -5.16 9.46 2.48
C SER A 175 -6.14 10.36 3.23
N LEU A 176 -6.40 10.08 4.52
CA LEU A 176 -7.25 10.92 5.36
C LEU A 176 -6.64 12.32 5.57
N GLN A 177 -5.33 12.39 5.84
CA GLN A 177 -4.63 13.67 5.95
C GLN A 177 -4.70 14.46 4.64
N GLY A 178 -4.55 13.79 3.49
CA GLY A 178 -4.63 14.40 2.17
C GLY A 178 -6.01 15.00 1.90
N LEU A 179 -7.08 14.35 2.35
CA LEU A 179 -8.45 14.88 2.26
C LEU A 179 -8.64 16.13 3.14
N VAL A 180 -8.20 16.07 4.41
CA VAL A 180 -8.32 17.20 5.35
C VAL A 180 -7.50 18.41 4.89
N THR A 181 -6.30 18.17 4.36
CA THR A 181 -5.40 19.22 3.84
C THR A 181 -5.76 19.69 2.42
N LYS A 182 -6.86 19.18 1.84
CA LYS A 182 -7.29 19.45 0.46
C LYS A 182 -6.23 19.15 -0.61
N ARG A 183 -5.29 18.27 -0.29
CA ARG A 183 -4.29 17.77 -1.24
C ARG A 183 -4.91 16.81 -2.25
N PHE A 184 -5.90 16.01 -1.80
CA PHE A 184 -6.76 15.20 -2.64
C PHE A 184 -8.17 15.77 -2.69
N LYS A 185 -8.84 15.65 -3.83
CA LYS A 185 -10.26 16.01 -3.97
C LYS A 185 -11.12 14.83 -3.49
N ALA A 186 -12.30 15.12 -2.97
CA ALA A 186 -13.25 14.05 -2.60
C ALA A 186 -13.65 13.17 -3.80
N SER A 187 -13.56 13.72 -5.03
CA SER A 187 -13.75 12.98 -6.28
C SER A 187 -12.65 11.93 -6.55
N ASP A 188 -11.48 12.08 -5.96
CA ASP A 188 -10.35 11.18 -6.15
C ASP A 188 -10.47 9.93 -5.25
N VAL A 189 -11.39 9.99 -4.28
CA VAL A 189 -11.75 8.86 -3.43
C VAL A 189 -12.78 8.01 -4.16
N SER A 190 -12.37 6.83 -4.54
CA SER A 190 -13.26 5.86 -5.18
C SER A 190 -14.36 5.43 -4.20
N GLY A 191 -15.62 5.70 -4.55
CA GLY A 191 -16.76 5.12 -3.85
C GLY A 191 -16.84 3.61 -4.06
N PRO A 192 -17.80 2.90 -3.41
CA PRO A 192 -17.95 1.45 -3.54
C PRO A 192 -17.98 0.94 -4.97
N VAL A 193 -18.63 1.66 -5.87
CA VAL A 193 -18.70 1.32 -7.31
C VAL A 193 -17.34 1.49 -7.98
N GLY A 194 -16.59 2.54 -7.64
CA GLY A 194 -15.25 2.77 -8.16
C GLY A 194 -14.26 1.69 -7.69
N ILE A 195 -14.36 1.27 -6.43
CA ILE A 195 -13.55 0.17 -5.87
C ILE A 195 -13.82 -1.12 -6.63
N VAL A 196 -15.09 -1.49 -6.82
CA VAL A 196 -15.47 -2.70 -7.57
C VAL A 196 -15.01 -2.65 -9.04
N SER A 197 -15.12 -1.47 -9.68
CA SER A 197 -14.64 -1.27 -11.05
C SER A 197 -13.12 -1.43 -11.16
N THR A 198 -12.36 -0.83 -10.24
CA THR A 198 -10.90 -0.95 -10.20
C THR A 198 -10.46 -2.39 -9.91
N MET A 199 -11.14 -3.04 -8.98
CA MET A 199 -10.94 -4.46 -8.66
C MET A 199 -11.17 -5.33 -9.90
N GLY A 200 -12.26 -5.13 -10.63
CA GLY A 200 -12.55 -5.87 -11.85
C GLY A 200 -11.44 -5.73 -12.89
N LYS A 201 -11.02 -4.51 -13.18
CA LYS A 201 -9.94 -4.22 -14.13
C LYS A 201 -8.60 -4.86 -13.73
N ASN A 202 -8.24 -4.82 -12.44
CA ASN A 202 -7.00 -5.40 -11.96
C ASN A 202 -7.03 -6.94 -12.00
N ILE A 203 -8.18 -7.54 -11.73
CA ILE A 203 -8.36 -9.00 -11.82
C ILE A 203 -8.27 -9.45 -13.27
N GLU A 204 -8.93 -8.74 -14.20
CA GLU A 204 -8.85 -9.01 -15.64
C GLU A 204 -7.40 -8.89 -16.14
N ALA A 205 -6.69 -7.81 -15.79
CA ALA A 205 -5.28 -7.62 -16.14
C ALA A 205 -4.38 -8.73 -15.56
N SER A 206 -4.67 -9.22 -14.35
CA SER A 206 -3.93 -10.34 -13.73
C SER A 206 -4.20 -11.68 -14.41
N GLY A 207 -5.31 -11.82 -15.15
CA GLY A 207 -5.67 -13.01 -15.90
C GLY A 207 -5.11 -13.05 -17.32
N ASP A 208 -4.62 -11.92 -17.81
CA ASP A 208 -4.12 -11.80 -19.18
C ASP A 208 -2.80 -12.54 -19.37
N LYS A 209 -2.84 -13.59 -20.21
CA LYS A 209 -1.67 -14.46 -20.48
C LYS A 209 -0.57 -13.74 -21.26
N ASP A 210 -0.91 -12.73 -22.05
CA ASP A 210 0.06 -11.95 -22.82
C ASP A 210 0.95 -11.09 -21.91
N ASN A 211 0.46 -10.77 -20.70
CA ASN A 211 1.21 -10.05 -19.67
C ASN A 211 1.78 -10.98 -18.57
N GLY A 212 1.86 -12.29 -18.82
CA GLY A 212 2.40 -13.27 -17.86
C GLY A 212 1.41 -13.65 -16.74
N GLY A 213 0.14 -13.25 -16.86
CA GLY A 213 -0.93 -13.58 -15.94
C GLY A 213 -1.50 -14.99 -16.17
N GLY A 214 -2.36 -15.44 -15.26
CA GLY A 214 -3.04 -16.72 -15.37
C GLY A 214 -4.11 -16.89 -14.29
N PRO A 215 -4.89 -18.00 -14.32
CA PRO A 215 -5.95 -18.22 -13.35
C PRO A 215 -5.51 -18.13 -11.89
N GLY A 216 -4.27 -18.56 -11.59
CA GLY A 216 -3.68 -18.44 -10.25
C GLY A 216 -3.46 -16.99 -9.83
N MET A 217 -3.02 -16.14 -10.76
CA MET A 217 -2.84 -14.70 -10.50
C MET A 217 -4.18 -13.98 -10.30
N MET A 218 -5.24 -14.38 -11.03
CA MET A 218 -6.60 -13.86 -10.79
C MET A 218 -7.10 -14.18 -9.38
N VAL A 219 -6.93 -15.44 -8.94
CA VAL A 219 -7.32 -15.84 -7.58
C VAL A 219 -6.53 -15.07 -6.52
N MET A 220 -5.24 -14.88 -6.73
CA MET A 220 -4.39 -14.08 -5.85
C MET A 220 -4.81 -12.61 -5.82
N GLY A 221 -5.15 -12.04 -6.97
CA GLY A 221 -5.72 -10.69 -7.05
C GLY A 221 -7.03 -10.57 -6.26
N MET A 222 -7.91 -11.55 -6.34
CA MET A 222 -9.14 -11.59 -5.55
C MET A 222 -8.84 -11.65 -4.04
N ILE A 223 -7.92 -12.51 -3.61
CA ILE A 223 -7.52 -12.63 -2.19
C ILE A 223 -6.92 -11.30 -1.71
N TYR A 224 -6.04 -10.69 -2.50
CA TYR A 224 -5.44 -9.39 -2.20
C TYR A 224 -6.52 -8.31 -1.96
N TRP A 225 -7.53 -8.23 -2.85
CA TRP A 225 -8.63 -7.30 -2.69
C TRP A 225 -9.55 -7.62 -1.51
N CYS A 226 -9.76 -8.90 -1.19
CA CYS A 226 -10.50 -9.29 0.02
C CYS A 226 -9.79 -8.79 1.28
N ILE A 227 -8.46 -8.86 1.31
CA ILE A 227 -7.64 -8.35 2.44
C ILE A 227 -7.75 -6.84 2.53
N MET A 228 -7.70 -6.14 1.38
CA MET A 228 -7.81 -4.68 1.32
C MET A 228 -9.14 -4.15 1.84
N LEU A 229 -10.22 -4.95 1.70
CA LEU A 229 -11.58 -4.56 2.08
C LEU A 229 -11.98 -5.05 3.47
N SER A 230 -11.16 -5.86 4.13
CA SER A 230 -11.36 -6.39 5.48
C SER A 230 -10.86 -5.43 6.55
#